data_227570e783821eef31cac4d078be1159
#
_entry.id   227570e783821eef31cac4d078be1159
#
_cell.length_a   1.000
_cell.length_b   1.000
_cell.length_c   1.000
_cell.angle_alpha   90.00
_cell.angle_beta   90.00
_cell.angle_gamma   90.00
#
_symmetry.space_group_name_H-M   'P 1'
#
loop_
_entity.id
_entity.type
_entity.pdbx_description
1 polymer ?
#
loop_
_entity_poly.entity_id
_entity_poly.type
_entity_poly.pdbx_seq_one_letter_code
_entity_poly.pdbx_strand_id
1 'polypeptide(L)'
;VLFFVPKWQNLIDRQATIQLISTLGSHPQLQLVVRGHLRASDAALSDTEAAAFRQASVVMMSEGVSSPSLIDACDVVVDVDSSIAFDAVLRGKPYVRPRYLQDESVRTIWDELGGAHQTDSCEATVALLTQPTLQPAPRDSAFDEVVFGGSGEVVLSRYRDELRALAQR
;
A
#
# COMPACT_ATOMS: atom_id res chain seq x y z
N VAL A 1 -3.95 -11.11 1.12
CA VAL A 1 -3.81 -9.67 1.38
C VAL A 1 -2.40 -9.37 1.83
N LEU A 2 -1.77 -8.35 1.25
CA LEU A 2 -0.47 -7.83 1.67
C LEU A 2 -0.64 -6.47 2.33
N PHE A 3 -0.27 -6.34 3.59
CA PHE A 3 -0.33 -5.09 4.36
C PHE A 3 1.07 -4.53 4.57
N PHE A 4 1.31 -3.30 4.15
CA PHE A 4 2.54 -2.58 4.45
C PHE A 4 2.34 -1.71 5.69
N VAL A 5 3.18 -1.94 6.72
CA VAL A 5 3.13 -1.14 7.95
C VAL A 5 3.60 0.28 7.65
N PRO A 6 2.78 1.30 7.93
CA PRO A 6 3.15 2.68 7.65
C PRO A 6 4.23 3.20 8.61
N LYS A 7 4.79 4.36 8.30
CA LYS A 7 5.61 5.13 9.23
C LYS A 7 4.70 5.87 10.21
N TRP A 8 4.84 5.60 11.49
CA TRP A 8 3.97 6.20 12.51
C TRP A 8 4.03 7.74 12.57
N GLN A 9 5.17 8.31 12.22
CA GLN A 9 5.38 9.76 12.17
C GLN A 9 4.57 10.49 11.07
N ASN A 10 3.94 9.78 10.16
CA ASN A 10 3.13 10.35 9.07
C ASN A 10 1.69 10.64 9.50
N LEU A 11 1.48 11.01 10.77
CA LEU A 11 0.15 11.28 11.34
C LEU A 11 -0.81 10.08 11.21
N ILE A 12 -0.27 8.88 11.46
CA ILE A 12 -1.00 7.61 11.40
C ILE A 12 -1.41 7.20 12.81
N ASP A 13 -2.66 6.81 12.98
CA ASP A 13 -3.14 6.19 14.21
C ASP A 13 -2.59 4.78 14.35
N ARG A 14 -1.56 4.66 15.19
CA ARG A 14 -0.87 3.40 15.44
C ARG A 14 -1.79 2.35 16.05
N GLN A 15 -2.62 2.75 17.03
CA GLN A 15 -3.48 1.82 17.74
C GLN A 15 -4.56 1.25 16.80
N ALA A 16 -5.21 2.11 16.04
CA ALA A 16 -6.20 1.68 15.05
C ALA A 16 -5.57 0.81 13.95
N THR A 17 -4.34 1.11 13.52
CA THR A 17 -3.61 0.29 12.54
C THR A 17 -3.33 -1.11 13.08
N ILE A 18 -2.83 -1.23 14.31
CA ILE A 18 -2.57 -2.53 14.95
C ILE A 18 -3.88 -3.32 15.12
N GLN A 19 -4.96 -2.64 15.49
CA GLN A 19 -6.28 -3.26 15.59
C GLN A 19 -6.75 -3.79 14.23
N LEU A 20 -6.64 -3.01 13.17
CA LEU A 20 -7.00 -3.44 11.82
C LEU A 20 -6.20 -4.69 11.40
N ILE A 21 -4.88 -4.67 11.55
CA ILE A 21 -4.02 -5.82 11.22
C ILE A 21 -4.46 -7.06 11.99
N SER A 22 -4.72 -6.94 13.29
CA SER A 22 -5.17 -8.07 14.13
C SER A 22 -6.53 -8.59 13.68
N THR A 23 -7.45 -7.69 13.32
CA THR A 23 -8.78 -8.06 12.82
C THR A 23 -8.69 -8.80 11.48
N LEU A 24 -7.91 -8.29 10.55
CA LEU A 24 -7.70 -8.92 9.24
C LEU A 24 -7.02 -10.29 9.38
N GLY A 25 -6.01 -10.39 10.24
CA GLY A 25 -5.28 -11.64 10.47
C GLY A 25 -6.13 -12.73 11.13
N SER A 26 -7.14 -12.34 11.93
CA SER A 26 -8.08 -13.28 12.56
C SER A 26 -9.26 -13.65 11.66
N HIS A 27 -9.40 -13.00 10.49
CA HIS A 27 -10.55 -13.23 9.63
C HIS A 27 -10.42 -14.54 8.84
N PRO A 28 -11.38 -15.48 8.93
CA PRO A 28 -11.23 -16.84 8.40
C PRO A 28 -11.11 -16.92 6.86
N GLN A 29 -11.56 -15.91 6.15
CA GLN A 29 -11.50 -15.84 4.68
C GLN A 29 -10.26 -15.13 4.14
N LEU A 30 -9.40 -14.57 5.01
CA LEU A 30 -8.24 -13.79 4.62
C LEU A 30 -6.95 -14.50 5.03
N GLN A 31 -5.97 -14.50 4.15
CA GLN A 31 -4.59 -14.79 4.48
C GLN A 31 -3.83 -13.46 4.49
N LEU A 32 -3.38 -13.03 5.66
CA LEU A 32 -2.71 -11.75 5.83
C LEU A 32 -1.20 -11.92 5.92
N VAL A 33 -0.51 -11.25 5.02
CA VAL A 33 0.94 -11.07 5.06
C VAL A 33 1.22 -9.62 5.42
N VAL A 34 2.05 -9.38 6.41
CA VAL A 34 2.42 -8.04 6.87
C VAL A 34 3.91 -7.80 6.61
N ARG A 35 4.20 -6.70 5.95
CA ARG A 35 5.56 -6.23 5.68
C ARG A 35 5.86 -5.00 6.50
N GLY A 36 6.84 -5.08 7.39
CA GLY A 36 7.36 -3.93 8.12
C GLY A 36 8.16 -2.99 7.22
N HIS A 37 8.30 -1.73 7.63
CA HIS A 37 9.12 -0.76 6.91
C HIS A 37 10.61 -1.05 7.16
N LEU A 38 11.36 -1.36 6.08
CA LEU A 38 12.76 -1.83 6.15
C LEU A 38 13.76 -0.80 6.70
N ARG A 39 13.43 0.48 6.71
CA ARG A 39 14.37 1.57 7.02
C ARG A 39 14.04 2.36 8.27
N ALA A 40 13.03 1.99 9.02
CA ALA A 40 12.56 2.82 10.11
C ALA A 40 12.60 2.08 11.44
N SER A 41 13.50 2.47 12.33
CA SER A 41 13.37 2.27 13.77
C SER A 41 11.98 2.67 14.27
N ASP A 42 11.38 3.68 13.64
CA ASP A 42 10.08 4.26 13.98
C ASP A 42 8.88 3.39 13.56
N ALA A 43 9.08 2.38 12.71
CA ALA A 43 8.06 1.39 12.37
C ALA A 43 8.21 0.08 13.14
N ALA A 44 9.13 0.01 14.11
CA ALA A 44 9.32 -1.18 14.91
C ALA A 44 8.05 -1.49 15.72
N LEU A 45 7.64 -2.76 15.67
CA LEU A 45 6.58 -3.27 16.52
C LEU A 45 7.14 -3.53 17.92
N SER A 46 6.36 -3.23 18.96
CA SER A 46 6.65 -3.69 20.31
C SER A 46 6.46 -5.21 20.40
N ASP A 47 7.05 -5.83 21.43
CA ASP A 47 6.87 -7.26 21.67
C ASP A 47 5.40 -7.63 21.87
N THR A 48 4.62 -6.76 22.47
CA THR A 48 3.17 -6.93 22.67
C THR A 48 2.42 -6.95 21.33
N GLU A 49 2.73 -6.01 20.43
CA GLU A 49 2.11 -5.95 19.09
C GLU A 49 2.51 -7.16 18.24
N ALA A 50 3.78 -7.56 18.28
CA ALA A 50 4.25 -8.76 17.60
C ALA A 50 3.59 -10.04 18.15
N ALA A 51 3.33 -10.11 19.47
CA ALA A 51 2.58 -11.21 20.06
C ALA A 51 1.12 -11.23 19.61
N ALA A 52 0.46 -10.07 19.54
CA ALA A 52 -0.92 -9.94 19.05
C ALA A 52 -1.04 -10.41 17.59
N PHE A 53 -0.08 -10.05 16.74
CA PHE A 53 -0.07 -10.49 15.34
C PHE A 53 0.11 -12.01 15.22
N ARG A 54 0.98 -12.63 16.02
CA ARG A 54 1.10 -14.10 16.04
C ARG A 54 -0.19 -14.78 16.45
N GLN A 55 -0.91 -14.23 17.43
CA GLN A 55 -2.21 -14.76 17.85
C GLN A 55 -3.29 -14.62 16.78
N ALA A 56 -3.23 -13.56 15.99
CA ALA A 56 -4.13 -13.30 14.88
C ALA A 56 -3.74 -14.01 13.57
N SER A 57 -2.84 -15.00 13.61
CA SER A 57 -2.37 -15.75 12.42
C SER A 57 -1.76 -14.87 11.32
N VAL A 58 -1.20 -13.73 11.67
CA VAL A 58 -0.53 -12.83 10.74
C VAL A 58 0.84 -13.39 10.35
N VAL A 59 1.11 -13.48 9.06
CA VAL A 59 2.42 -13.86 8.53
C VAL A 59 3.29 -12.61 8.43
N MET A 60 4.27 -12.48 9.32
CA MET A 60 5.23 -11.39 9.26
C MET A 60 6.34 -11.70 8.25
N MET A 61 6.50 -10.87 7.24
CA MET A 61 7.61 -10.99 6.30
C MET A 61 8.81 -10.17 6.77
N SER A 62 9.89 -10.88 7.04
CA SER A 62 11.20 -10.31 7.34
C SER A 62 11.99 -10.00 6.04
N GLU A 63 13.27 -9.74 6.18
CA GLU A 63 14.19 -9.49 5.06
C GLU A 63 14.29 -10.68 4.10
N GLY A 64 14.73 -10.43 2.88
CA GLY A 64 15.02 -11.46 1.87
C GLY A 64 14.05 -11.53 0.70
N VAL A 65 12.80 -11.08 0.86
CA VAL A 65 11.84 -10.97 -0.25
C VAL A 65 11.61 -9.51 -0.62
N SER A 66 11.72 -9.17 -1.90
CA SER A 66 11.49 -7.81 -2.36
C SER A 66 10.01 -7.42 -2.28
N SER A 67 9.71 -6.14 -2.01
CA SER A 67 8.34 -5.65 -2.01
C SER A 67 7.61 -5.87 -3.36
N PRO A 68 8.25 -5.65 -4.52
CA PRO A 68 7.64 -5.99 -5.80
C PRO A 68 7.24 -7.47 -5.93
N SER A 69 8.09 -8.39 -5.47
CA SER A 69 7.76 -9.83 -5.51
C SER A 69 6.58 -10.20 -4.61
N LEU A 70 6.45 -9.54 -3.46
CA LEU A 70 5.30 -9.72 -2.57
C LEU A 70 4.02 -9.18 -3.21
N ILE A 71 4.09 -8.02 -3.87
CA ILE A 71 2.96 -7.43 -4.59
C ILE A 71 2.51 -8.36 -5.72
N ASP A 72 3.44 -8.93 -6.49
CA ASP A 72 3.09 -9.87 -7.56
C ASP A 72 2.36 -11.11 -7.02
N ALA A 73 2.77 -11.60 -5.85
CA ALA A 73 2.22 -12.80 -5.21
C ALA A 73 0.89 -12.59 -4.47
N CYS A 74 0.48 -11.36 -4.20
CA CYS A 74 -0.76 -11.06 -3.46
C CYS A 74 -1.94 -10.73 -4.39
N ASP A 75 -3.17 -10.84 -3.86
CA ASP A 75 -4.39 -10.46 -4.57
C ASP A 75 -4.71 -8.98 -4.36
N VAL A 76 -4.42 -8.45 -3.18
CA VAL A 76 -4.76 -7.08 -2.76
C VAL A 76 -3.63 -6.51 -1.92
N VAL A 77 -3.33 -5.24 -2.14
CA VAL A 77 -2.37 -4.47 -1.33
C VAL A 77 -3.12 -3.50 -0.43
N VAL A 78 -2.77 -3.47 0.84
CA VAL A 78 -3.26 -2.51 1.84
C VAL A 78 -2.09 -1.68 2.35
N ASP A 79 -2.22 -0.38 2.29
CA ASP A 79 -1.23 0.58 2.78
C ASP A 79 -1.90 1.93 3.05
N VAL A 80 -1.30 2.79 3.87
CA VAL A 80 -1.89 4.08 4.22
C VAL A 80 -1.23 5.23 3.48
N ASP A 81 0.11 5.27 3.50
CA ASP A 81 0.87 6.42 3.00
C ASP A 81 2.30 6.05 2.64
N SER A 82 2.48 5.12 1.71
CA SER A 82 3.82 4.82 1.20
C SER A 82 3.87 4.78 -0.33
N SER A 83 5.05 5.07 -0.89
CA SER A 83 5.27 5.04 -2.33
C SER A 83 5.12 3.64 -2.94
N ILE A 84 5.08 2.60 -2.12
CA ILE A 84 4.89 1.22 -2.59
C ILE A 84 3.49 1.00 -3.21
N ALA A 85 2.52 1.84 -2.82
CA ALA A 85 1.18 1.83 -3.40
C ALA A 85 1.20 2.08 -4.92
N PHE A 86 2.12 2.91 -5.40
CA PHE A 86 2.28 3.15 -6.85
C PHE A 86 2.73 1.88 -7.60
N ASP A 87 3.62 1.09 -6.99
CA ASP A 87 4.02 -0.21 -7.56
C ASP A 87 2.83 -1.17 -7.66
N ALA A 88 1.94 -1.18 -6.65
CA ALA A 88 0.73 -2.00 -6.69
C ALA A 88 -0.19 -1.57 -7.83
N VAL A 89 -0.45 -0.28 -7.98
CA VAL A 89 -1.31 0.28 -9.04
C VAL A 89 -0.73 0.04 -10.43
N LEU A 90 0.60 0.21 -10.61
CA LEU A 90 1.29 -0.10 -11.87
C LEU A 90 1.17 -1.57 -12.28
N ARG A 91 1.13 -2.48 -11.31
CA ARG A 91 0.97 -3.92 -11.51
C ARG A 91 -0.48 -4.36 -11.66
N GLY A 92 -1.42 -3.41 -11.70
CA GLY A 92 -2.85 -3.68 -11.80
C GLY A 92 -3.43 -4.40 -10.57
N LYS A 93 -2.78 -4.28 -9.40
CA LYS A 93 -3.31 -4.85 -8.17
C LYS A 93 -4.32 -3.90 -7.54
N PRO A 94 -5.44 -4.41 -7.00
CA PRO A 94 -6.30 -3.61 -6.15
C PRO A 94 -5.49 -3.04 -4.98
N TYR A 95 -5.61 -1.73 -4.79
CA TYR A 95 -4.99 -1.03 -3.68
C TYR A 95 -6.07 -0.47 -2.77
N VAL A 96 -5.99 -0.83 -1.49
CA VAL A 96 -6.93 -0.39 -0.44
C VAL A 96 -6.20 0.53 0.52
N ARG A 97 -6.75 1.73 0.69
CA ARG A 97 -6.25 2.74 1.62
C ARG A 97 -7.25 2.93 2.76
N PRO A 98 -6.98 2.42 3.97
CA PRO A 98 -7.78 2.71 5.15
C PRO A 98 -7.60 4.18 5.57
N ARG A 99 -8.39 5.08 4.97
CA ARG A 99 -8.23 6.53 5.12
C ARG A 99 -8.40 7.00 6.58
N TYR A 100 -9.25 6.33 7.33
CA TYR A 100 -9.51 6.63 8.75
C TYR A 100 -8.29 6.42 9.68
N LEU A 101 -7.26 5.71 9.20
CA LEU A 101 -6.02 5.52 9.97
C LEU A 101 -5.09 6.73 9.90
N GLN A 102 -5.34 7.68 9.02
CA GLN A 102 -4.52 8.88 8.83
C GLN A 102 -5.31 10.12 9.21
N ASP A 103 -4.63 11.11 9.78
CA ASP A 103 -5.23 12.39 10.14
C ASP A 103 -5.98 13.01 8.94
N GLU A 104 -7.15 13.58 9.20
CA GLU A 104 -8.02 14.16 8.17
C GLU A 104 -7.40 15.35 7.43
N SER A 105 -6.43 16.04 8.04
CA SER A 105 -5.73 17.17 7.41
C SER A 105 -4.78 16.74 6.30
N VAL A 106 -4.35 15.46 6.28
CA VAL A 106 -3.45 14.96 5.25
C VAL A 106 -4.22 14.73 3.95
N ARG A 107 -3.78 15.37 2.88
CA ARG A 107 -4.28 15.16 1.52
C ARG A 107 -3.22 14.45 0.71
N THR A 108 -3.65 13.53 -0.13
CA THR A 108 -2.77 12.75 -0.98
C THR A 108 -3.30 12.71 -2.40
N ILE A 109 -2.49 12.26 -3.34
CA ILE A 109 -2.87 12.08 -4.73
C ILE A 109 -4.06 11.12 -4.91
N TRP A 110 -4.24 10.16 -3.98
CA TRP A 110 -5.35 9.23 -3.97
C TRP A 110 -6.70 9.92 -3.71
N ASP A 111 -6.68 11.05 -3.01
CA ASP A 111 -7.87 11.86 -2.74
C ASP A 111 -8.27 12.68 -3.98
N GLU A 112 -7.32 12.99 -4.85
CA GLU A 112 -7.51 13.86 -6.02
C GLU A 112 -7.74 13.08 -7.31
N LEU A 113 -6.91 12.06 -7.57
CA LEU A 113 -6.88 11.35 -8.85
C LEU A 113 -7.42 9.91 -8.76
N GLY A 114 -7.83 9.44 -7.58
CA GLY A 114 -8.33 8.08 -7.41
C GLY A 114 -7.21 7.04 -7.47
N GLY A 115 -7.53 5.82 -7.93
CA GLY A 115 -6.58 4.70 -7.99
C GLY A 115 -6.48 3.88 -6.71
N ALA A 116 -7.17 4.28 -5.64
CA ALA A 116 -7.27 3.57 -4.38
C ALA A 116 -8.73 3.35 -3.99
N HIS A 117 -9.04 2.18 -3.44
CA HIS A 117 -10.26 1.98 -2.68
C HIS A 117 -10.06 2.60 -1.30
N GLN A 118 -10.70 3.71 -1.01
CA GLN A 118 -10.63 4.34 0.30
C GLN A 118 -11.73 3.82 1.22
N THR A 119 -11.37 3.52 2.46
CA THR A 119 -12.32 3.07 3.49
C THR A 119 -12.24 3.98 4.71
N ASP A 120 -13.37 4.17 5.37
CA ASP A 120 -13.56 5.10 6.48
C ASP A 120 -13.67 4.40 7.85
N SER A 121 -13.63 3.07 7.87
CA SER A 121 -13.64 2.28 9.10
C SER A 121 -12.98 0.92 8.93
N CYS A 122 -12.71 0.26 10.07
CA CYS A 122 -12.21 -1.11 10.10
C CYS A 122 -13.20 -2.08 9.45
N GLU A 123 -14.49 -1.94 9.76
CA GLU A 123 -15.57 -2.78 9.24
C GLU A 123 -15.68 -2.63 7.72
N ALA A 124 -15.62 -1.40 7.20
CA ALA A 124 -15.65 -1.13 5.76
C ALA A 124 -14.44 -1.76 5.06
N THR A 125 -13.25 -1.70 5.70
CA THR A 125 -12.05 -2.33 5.16
C THR A 125 -12.19 -3.85 5.10
N VAL A 126 -12.66 -4.48 6.16
CA VAL A 126 -12.90 -5.94 6.19
C VAL A 126 -13.94 -6.33 5.15
N ALA A 127 -15.06 -5.64 5.09
CA ALA A 127 -16.14 -5.92 4.13
C ALA A 127 -15.66 -5.82 2.67
N LEU A 128 -14.79 -4.85 2.38
CA LEU A 128 -14.20 -4.69 1.06
C LEU A 128 -13.25 -5.84 0.71
N LEU A 129 -12.34 -6.19 1.64
CA LEU A 129 -11.31 -7.21 1.43
C LEU A 129 -11.87 -8.64 1.37
N THR A 130 -13.07 -8.86 1.87
CA THR A 130 -13.76 -10.16 1.82
C THR A 130 -14.67 -10.35 0.60
N GLN A 131 -14.72 -9.38 -0.30
CA GLN A 131 -15.42 -9.54 -1.57
C GLN A 131 -14.75 -10.66 -2.41
N PRO A 132 -15.53 -11.50 -3.10
CA PRO A 132 -15.00 -12.61 -3.90
C PRO A 132 -14.03 -12.16 -4.99
N THR A 133 -14.23 -10.96 -5.51
CA THR A 133 -13.38 -10.37 -6.53
C THR A 133 -13.30 -8.87 -6.31
N LEU A 134 -12.13 -8.36 -5.97
CA LEU A 134 -11.85 -6.94 -5.88
C LEU A 134 -11.06 -6.52 -7.13
N GLN A 135 -11.63 -5.60 -7.91
CA GLN A 135 -10.93 -5.04 -9.07
C GLN A 135 -10.11 -3.80 -8.65
N PRO A 136 -9.08 -3.41 -9.42
CA PRO A 136 -8.40 -2.13 -9.21
C PRO A 136 -9.40 -0.97 -9.19
N ALA A 137 -9.19 -0.03 -8.28
CA ALA A 137 -10.03 1.16 -8.19
C ALA A 137 -9.90 2.03 -9.47
N PRO A 138 -10.98 2.66 -9.94
CA PRO A 138 -10.90 3.61 -11.02
C PRO A 138 -10.00 4.79 -10.64
N ARG A 139 -9.30 5.32 -11.63
CA ARG A 139 -8.42 6.48 -11.50
C ARG A 139 -8.66 7.49 -12.60
N ASP A 140 -8.35 8.74 -12.33
CA ASP A 140 -8.43 9.82 -13.33
C ASP A 140 -7.48 9.54 -14.51
N SER A 141 -7.84 9.98 -15.68
CA SER A 141 -7.00 9.86 -16.89
C SER A 141 -5.65 10.56 -16.75
N ALA A 142 -5.58 11.62 -15.93
CA ALA A 142 -4.33 12.32 -15.64
C ALA A 142 -3.42 11.58 -14.64
N PHE A 143 -3.90 10.53 -13.98
CA PHE A 143 -3.14 9.81 -12.95
C PHE A 143 -1.78 9.34 -13.49
N ASP A 144 -1.78 8.66 -14.62
CA ASP A 144 -0.55 8.12 -15.22
C ASP A 144 0.45 9.21 -15.61
N GLU A 145 -0.03 10.36 -16.12
CA GLU A 145 0.83 11.49 -16.45
C GLU A 145 1.40 12.17 -15.19
N VAL A 146 0.57 12.39 -14.17
CA VAL A 146 0.98 13.08 -12.95
C VAL A 146 1.92 12.21 -12.10
N VAL A 147 1.60 10.93 -11.97
CA VAL A 147 2.33 10.01 -11.06
C VAL A 147 3.55 9.41 -11.74
N PHE A 148 3.44 9.01 -12.99
CA PHE A 148 4.46 8.24 -13.71
C PHE A 148 5.09 9.01 -14.87
N GLY A 149 4.66 10.24 -15.13
CA GLY A 149 5.11 11.02 -16.27
C GLY A 149 4.57 10.54 -17.61
N GLY A 150 3.49 9.75 -17.61
CA GLY A 150 2.83 9.20 -18.78
C GLY A 150 2.92 7.68 -18.91
N SER A 151 2.50 7.14 -20.04
CA SER A 151 2.63 5.70 -20.34
C SER A 151 4.11 5.28 -20.46
N GLY A 152 4.40 4.02 -20.21
CA GLY A 152 5.77 3.49 -20.17
C GLY A 152 6.60 3.83 -21.42
N GLU A 153 6.01 3.81 -22.63
CA GLU A 153 6.71 4.18 -23.86
C GLU A 153 7.03 5.68 -23.93
N VAL A 154 6.13 6.54 -23.49
CA VAL A 154 6.34 8.01 -23.45
C VAL A 154 7.46 8.33 -22.47
N VAL A 155 7.47 7.73 -21.28
CA VAL A 155 8.50 7.91 -20.28
C VAL A 155 9.86 7.44 -20.81
N LEU A 156 9.93 6.26 -21.43
CA LEU A 156 11.16 5.74 -22.02
C LEU A 156 11.67 6.60 -23.15
N SER A 157 10.81 7.16 -24.01
CA SER A 157 11.20 8.08 -25.05
C SER A 157 11.80 9.36 -24.49
N ARG A 158 11.14 10.02 -23.54
CA ARG A 158 11.64 11.20 -22.84
C ARG A 158 13.01 10.92 -22.20
N TYR A 159 13.17 9.78 -21.53
CA TYR A 159 14.45 9.38 -20.91
C TYR A 159 15.58 9.22 -21.93
N ARG A 160 15.30 8.59 -23.08
CA ARG A 160 16.27 8.42 -24.17
C ARG A 160 16.69 9.78 -24.78
N ASP A 161 15.74 10.70 -24.95
CA ASP A 161 16.02 12.02 -25.50
C ASP A 161 16.85 12.88 -24.55
N GLU A 162 16.57 12.83 -23.26
CA GLU A 162 17.37 13.45 -22.21
C GLU A 162 18.81 12.90 -22.18
N LEU A 163 18.98 11.57 -22.22
CA LEU A 163 20.30 10.95 -22.26
C LEU A 163 21.08 11.33 -23.52
N ARG A 164 20.45 11.41 -24.69
CA ARG A 164 21.08 11.88 -25.93
C ARG A 164 21.51 13.33 -25.82
N ALA A 165 20.68 14.20 -25.26
CA ALA A 165 21.00 15.60 -25.05
C ALA A 165 22.21 15.80 -24.10
N LEU A 166 22.30 14.95 -23.06
CA LEU A 166 23.44 14.97 -22.13
C LEU A 166 24.75 14.47 -22.78
N ALA A 167 24.68 13.48 -23.68
CA ALA A 167 25.84 12.93 -24.36
C ALA A 167 26.42 13.90 -25.46
N GLN A 168 25.68 14.95 -25.82
CA GLN A 168 26.10 15.95 -26.81
C GLN A 168 26.68 17.23 -26.19
N ARG A 169 26.74 17.31 -24.85
CA ARG A 169 27.36 18.40 -24.08
C ARG A 169 28.76 18.04 -23.68
#